data_f8546af90abcce7bb541bce754acb1a2
#
_entry.id   f8546af90abcce7bb541bce754acb1a2
#
_cell.length_a   1.000
_cell.length_b   1.000
_cell.length_c   1.000
_cell.angle_alpha   90.00
_cell.angle_beta   90.00
_cell.angle_gamma   90.00
#
_symmetry.space_group_name_H-M   'P 1'
#
loop_
_entity.id
_entity.type
_entity.pdbx_description
1 polymer ?
#
loop_
_entity_poly.entity_id
_entity_poly.type
_entity_poly.pdbx_seq_one_letter_code
_entity_poly.pdbx_strand_id
1 'polypeptide(L)'
;MNTRKLFLLLGMTAAVVMMQAQSYQIPVLETDEPMQTGPFQPTWESLRTYEVPDWFRDAKFGIWAHWGPQCVEGSGDWMARELYMEGNGKYNYHRDHYGHPSEVGFKDILPLFRAEHWTPDELVRFYKEEVGAQYFFALGNHHDNFDLWDSKYQEWNSMAIGPHRDILGEWAAAARKVGLPFGASFHADHAWTWYEPSRRFDLHGPLRGVKYDGWLTKEDGYKLNADGSVKWWRGLDPQKLYAQDHDFSNDTWNNGAIHNQWGWGNGANLPTQEYITNFYNRTIDAINRYNLDLIYFDVTVLPFYPVSDAGMKITAHMYNHSAALHGGKNQAVVFGKILEEDQKDALVWDVERGAPNKIMERPWQCCNCLGDWHYNTSVYQRNGYKSASTVAKLLVDIVSKNGNMLLSVPLRADGTPDEKELAILHEFGAWMKINKESIVGTRPWTIFGEGPIANADIKINNQGFNDGQYTRAGSDEIRFTQTERYLYVSALAWPDNHTITVSALAEGSQYFTGKISKVELLGYGKVPFRRTTDALIVTLPDTPLNNIMPVLKIKNN
;
A
#
# COMPACT_ATOMS: atom_id res chain seq x y z
N MET A 1 -13.23 -81.18 -25.70
CA MET A 1 -13.45 -80.72 -24.33
C MET A 1 -13.04 -79.26 -24.29
N ASN A 2 -14.00 -78.38 -24.01
CA ASN A 2 -13.92 -76.93 -24.20
C ASN A 2 -13.21 -76.21 -23.04
N THR A 3 -12.21 -75.41 -23.37
CA THR A 3 -11.65 -74.42 -22.48
C THR A 3 -12.13 -73.01 -22.92
N ARG A 4 -13.06 -72.44 -22.16
CA ARG A 4 -13.52 -71.03 -22.32
C ARG A 4 -12.48 -70.06 -21.74
N LYS A 5 -11.92 -69.18 -22.58
CA LYS A 5 -11.12 -68.03 -22.18
C LYS A 5 -12.07 -66.94 -21.72
N LEU A 6 -11.93 -66.52 -20.48
CA LEU A 6 -12.61 -65.41 -19.88
C LEU A 6 -11.76 -64.10 -20.15
N PHE A 7 -12.27 -63.17 -20.98
CA PHE A 7 -11.69 -61.88 -21.16
C PHE A 7 -12.26 -60.95 -20.08
N LEU A 8 -11.40 -60.49 -19.18
CA LEU A 8 -11.72 -59.36 -18.29
C LEU A 8 -11.52 -58.06 -19.06
N LEU A 9 -12.61 -57.34 -19.34
CA LEU A 9 -12.57 -55.94 -19.73
C LEU A 9 -12.38 -55.08 -18.45
N LEU A 10 -11.20 -54.48 -18.29
CA LEU A 10 -11.02 -53.34 -17.36
C LEU A 10 -11.61 -52.11 -18.02
N GLY A 11 -12.77 -51.68 -17.55
CA GLY A 11 -13.33 -50.37 -17.85
C GLY A 11 -12.60 -49.31 -17.02
N MET A 12 -11.74 -48.53 -17.64
CA MET A 12 -11.26 -47.27 -17.08
C MET A 12 -12.40 -46.24 -17.15
N THR A 13 -13.11 -46.03 -16.07
CA THR A 13 -13.96 -44.85 -15.89
C THR A 13 -13.07 -43.68 -15.57
N ALA A 14 -12.78 -42.85 -16.57
CA ALA A 14 -12.22 -41.52 -16.35
C ALA A 14 -13.31 -40.70 -15.64
N ALA A 15 -13.13 -40.46 -14.36
CA ALA A 15 -13.93 -39.47 -13.62
C ALA A 15 -13.52 -38.09 -14.13
N VAL A 16 -14.35 -37.52 -15.01
CA VAL A 16 -14.29 -36.10 -15.34
C VAL A 16 -14.77 -35.37 -14.08
N VAL A 17 -13.85 -34.86 -13.27
CA VAL A 17 -14.16 -33.90 -12.24
C VAL A 17 -14.57 -32.61 -12.97
N MET A 18 -15.86 -32.42 -13.14
CA MET A 18 -16.38 -31.09 -13.52
C MET A 18 -16.06 -30.16 -12.36
N MET A 19 -15.01 -29.37 -12.51
CA MET A 19 -14.80 -28.19 -11.67
C MET A 19 -16.02 -27.29 -11.85
N GLN A 20 -16.84 -27.14 -10.80
CA GLN A 20 -17.83 -26.08 -10.77
C GLN A 20 -17.04 -24.76 -10.77
N ALA A 21 -17.05 -24.06 -11.90
CA ALA A 21 -16.60 -22.67 -11.95
C ALA A 21 -17.42 -21.89 -10.94
N GLN A 22 -16.76 -21.20 -10.03
CA GLN A 22 -17.42 -20.32 -9.08
C GLN A 22 -18.21 -19.27 -9.90
N SER A 23 -19.54 -19.29 -9.82
CA SER A 23 -20.37 -18.31 -10.51
C SER A 23 -20.41 -17.03 -9.67
N TYR A 24 -19.85 -15.97 -10.17
CA TYR A 24 -19.95 -14.65 -9.55
C TYR A 24 -21.29 -14.00 -9.87
N GLN A 25 -21.80 -13.20 -8.91
CA GLN A 25 -23.09 -12.52 -9.08
C GLN A 25 -23.04 -11.47 -10.20
N ILE A 26 -21.92 -10.76 -10.32
CA ILE A 26 -21.73 -9.67 -11.29
C ILE A 26 -20.37 -9.86 -11.97
N PRO A 27 -20.25 -10.75 -12.97
CA PRO A 27 -18.99 -10.97 -13.68
C PRO A 27 -18.65 -9.77 -14.58
N VAL A 28 -17.36 -9.62 -14.89
CA VAL A 28 -16.88 -8.64 -15.89
C VAL A 28 -17.48 -8.95 -17.25
N LEU A 29 -17.93 -7.90 -17.97
CA LEU A 29 -18.35 -8.02 -19.37
C LEU A 29 -17.16 -8.38 -20.28
N GLU A 30 -17.47 -8.89 -21.48
CA GLU A 30 -16.47 -9.03 -22.52
C GLU A 30 -15.89 -7.66 -22.92
N THR A 31 -14.60 -7.58 -23.13
CA THR A 31 -13.86 -6.33 -23.38
C THR A 31 -12.79 -6.54 -24.43
N ASP A 32 -12.49 -5.49 -25.20
CA ASP A 32 -11.42 -5.47 -26.20
C ASP A 32 -10.03 -5.17 -25.61
N GLU A 33 -9.91 -4.89 -24.30
CA GLU A 33 -8.61 -4.63 -23.68
C GLU A 33 -7.75 -5.90 -23.71
N PRO A 34 -6.50 -5.84 -24.25
CA PRO A 34 -5.67 -7.01 -24.43
C PRO A 34 -5.35 -7.73 -23.11
N MET A 35 -5.71 -8.99 -23.03
CA MET A 35 -5.42 -9.85 -21.89
C MET A 35 -4.26 -10.78 -22.20
N GLN A 36 -3.26 -10.83 -21.32
CA GLN A 36 -2.16 -11.76 -21.46
C GLN A 36 -2.60 -13.15 -21.00
N THR A 37 -2.52 -14.12 -21.90
CA THR A 37 -2.70 -15.55 -21.57
C THR A 37 -1.42 -16.13 -20.98
N GLY A 38 -1.55 -17.15 -20.13
CA GLY A 38 -0.40 -17.82 -19.52
C GLY A 38 -0.82 -18.87 -18.49
N PRO A 39 0.09 -19.29 -17.60
CA PRO A 39 -0.17 -20.36 -16.64
C PRO A 39 -1.21 -19.99 -15.58
N PHE A 40 -1.36 -18.69 -15.27
CA PHE A 40 -2.30 -18.28 -14.23
C PHE A 40 -3.70 -18.08 -14.80
N GLN A 41 -4.68 -18.74 -14.18
CA GLN A 41 -6.10 -18.60 -14.49
C GLN A 41 -6.78 -17.82 -13.36
N PRO A 42 -7.93 -17.13 -13.60
CA PRO A 42 -8.65 -16.35 -12.60
C PRO A 42 -9.43 -17.23 -11.61
N THR A 43 -8.74 -18.16 -10.97
CA THR A 43 -9.27 -19.08 -9.95
C THR A 43 -8.29 -19.15 -8.78
N TRP A 44 -8.79 -19.32 -7.56
CA TRP A 44 -7.93 -19.49 -6.39
C TRP A 44 -6.96 -20.67 -6.53
N GLU A 45 -7.41 -21.78 -7.10
CA GLU A 45 -6.57 -22.95 -7.34
C GLU A 45 -5.34 -22.61 -8.19
N SER A 46 -5.54 -21.87 -9.29
CA SER A 46 -4.44 -21.45 -10.16
C SER A 46 -3.58 -20.36 -9.51
N LEU A 47 -4.19 -19.34 -8.89
CA LEU A 47 -3.46 -18.23 -8.30
C LEU A 47 -2.61 -18.66 -7.10
N ARG A 48 -2.99 -19.70 -6.36
CA ARG A 48 -2.19 -20.27 -5.25
C ARG A 48 -0.88 -20.95 -5.71
N THR A 49 -0.66 -21.12 -7.01
CA THR A 49 0.64 -21.54 -7.54
C THR A 49 1.66 -20.40 -7.62
N TYR A 50 1.27 -19.22 -7.18
CA TYR A 50 2.12 -18.03 -7.12
C TYR A 50 3.27 -18.20 -6.13
N GLU A 51 4.46 -17.81 -6.57
CA GLU A 51 5.63 -17.69 -5.72
C GLU A 51 6.07 -16.24 -5.64
N VAL A 52 6.24 -15.73 -4.41
CA VAL A 52 6.73 -14.35 -4.19
C VAL A 52 8.14 -14.22 -4.76
N PRO A 53 8.39 -13.26 -5.68
CA PRO A 53 9.69 -13.11 -6.31
C PRO A 53 10.81 -12.81 -5.30
N ASP A 54 12.00 -13.36 -5.52
CA ASP A 54 13.16 -13.15 -4.63
C ASP A 54 13.53 -11.68 -4.50
N TRP A 55 13.43 -10.91 -5.60
CA TRP A 55 13.73 -9.49 -5.55
C TRP A 55 12.85 -8.73 -4.54
N PHE A 56 11.56 -9.09 -4.42
CA PHE A 56 10.65 -8.46 -3.45
C PHE A 56 11.00 -8.90 -2.02
N ARG A 57 11.31 -10.19 -1.82
CA ARG A 57 11.77 -10.69 -0.52
C ARG A 57 13.06 -10.03 -0.05
N ASP A 58 13.92 -9.59 -0.98
CA ASP A 58 15.19 -8.93 -0.68
C ASP A 58 15.06 -7.42 -0.51
N ALA A 59 14.09 -6.79 -1.16
CA ALA A 59 13.90 -5.33 -1.20
C ALA A 59 13.69 -4.70 0.18
N LYS A 60 12.80 -5.23 1.00
CA LYS A 60 12.49 -4.84 2.38
C LYS A 60 11.91 -3.45 2.58
N PHE A 61 12.23 -2.46 1.75
CA PHE A 61 11.81 -1.08 1.94
C PHE A 61 11.43 -0.43 0.61
N GLY A 62 10.23 0.13 0.54
CA GLY A 62 9.72 0.91 -0.58
C GLY A 62 9.16 2.26 -0.14
N ILE A 63 9.06 3.19 -1.09
CA ILE A 63 8.41 4.49 -0.92
C ILE A 63 7.13 4.52 -1.75
N TRP A 64 6.11 5.16 -1.22
CA TRP A 64 4.82 5.37 -1.88
C TRP A 64 4.51 6.86 -1.99
N ALA A 65 4.31 7.37 -3.18
CA ALA A 65 3.79 8.71 -3.38
C ALA A 65 2.24 8.64 -3.39
N HIS A 66 1.63 8.88 -2.22
CA HIS A 66 0.18 9.05 -2.08
C HIS A 66 -0.18 10.48 -2.47
N TRP A 67 -0.28 10.73 -3.78
CA TRP A 67 -0.34 12.08 -4.31
C TRP A 67 -1.32 12.18 -5.50
N GLY A 68 -2.24 13.14 -5.39
CA GLY A 68 -3.30 13.40 -6.34
C GLY A 68 -4.12 14.62 -5.95
N PRO A 69 -5.30 14.85 -6.56
CA PRO A 69 -6.12 16.04 -6.33
C PRO A 69 -6.57 16.23 -4.87
N GLN A 70 -6.64 15.18 -4.05
CA GLN A 70 -6.96 15.29 -2.64
C GLN A 70 -5.91 16.08 -1.83
N CYS A 71 -4.71 16.30 -2.40
CA CYS A 71 -3.69 17.15 -1.79
C CYS A 71 -3.93 18.66 -1.95
N VAL A 72 -4.88 19.08 -2.81
CA VAL A 72 -5.13 20.50 -3.13
C VAL A 72 -5.48 21.32 -1.91
N GLU A 73 -6.38 20.83 -1.08
CA GLU A 73 -6.78 21.57 0.12
C GLU A 73 -5.80 21.42 1.29
N GLY A 74 -4.86 20.48 1.20
CA GLY A 74 -3.94 20.19 2.29
C GLY A 74 -4.65 19.75 3.58
N SER A 75 -5.81 19.13 3.47
CA SER A 75 -6.62 18.67 4.61
C SER A 75 -6.49 17.17 4.90
N GLY A 76 -5.57 16.49 4.21
CA GLY A 76 -5.24 15.08 4.44
C GLY A 76 -6.16 14.10 3.72
N ASP A 77 -6.07 12.84 4.13
CA ASP A 77 -6.76 11.75 3.47
C ASP A 77 -8.29 11.85 3.55
N TRP A 78 -8.98 11.29 2.54
CA TRP A 78 -10.45 11.30 2.40
C TRP A 78 -11.09 12.69 2.25
N MET A 79 -10.31 13.72 1.90
CA MET A 79 -10.84 15.07 1.68
C MET A 79 -12.01 15.06 0.71
N ALA A 80 -11.89 14.41 -0.43
CA ALA A 80 -12.91 14.36 -1.48
C ALA A 80 -14.26 13.75 -1.05
N ARG A 81 -14.29 12.95 0.03
CA ARG A 81 -15.52 12.45 0.66
C ARG A 81 -16.03 13.38 1.75
N GLU A 82 -15.10 13.78 2.64
CA GLU A 82 -15.47 14.44 3.89
C GLU A 82 -15.87 15.90 3.70
N LEU A 83 -15.51 16.52 2.58
CA LEU A 83 -16.04 17.83 2.19
C LEU A 83 -17.57 17.84 1.99
N TYR A 84 -18.21 16.66 1.81
CA TYR A 84 -19.65 16.48 1.68
C TYR A 84 -20.34 16.06 3.01
N MET A 85 -19.63 16.14 4.12
CA MET A 85 -20.14 15.71 5.42
C MET A 85 -20.32 16.90 6.35
N GLU A 86 -21.55 17.48 6.37
CA GLU A 86 -21.88 18.61 7.24
C GLU A 86 -21.39 18.37 8.68
N GLY A 87 -20.68 19.34 9.24
CA GLY A 87 -20.09 19.28 10.58
C GLY A 87 -18.70 18.63 10.68
N ASN A 88 -18.21 17.99 9.60
CA ASN A 88 -16.81 17.54 9.52
C ASN A 88 -15.86 18.74 9.37
N GLY A 89 -14.65 18.64 9.91
CA GLY A 89 -13.64 19.69 9.79
C GLY A 89 -13.28 20.03 8.35
N LYS A 90 -13.23 19.02 7.46
CA LYS A 90 -12.92 19.23 6.03
C LYS A 90 -14.09 19.89 5.28
N TYR A 91 -15.35 19.53 5.62
CA TYR A 91 -16.51 20.25 5.11
C TYR A 91 -16.45 21.73 5.47
N ASN A 92 -16.18 22.05 6.74
CA ASN A 92 -16.10 23.45 7.19
C ASN A 92 -14.96 24.19 6.49
N TYR A 93 -13.78 23.57 6.37
CA TYR A 93 -12.64 24.16 5.68
C TYR A 93 -12.95 24.40 4.20
N HIS A 94 -13.48 23.41 3.50
CA HIS A 94 -13.86 23.53 2.08
C HIS A 94 -14.88 24.63 1.86
N ARG A 95 -15.98 24.64 2.64
CA ARG A 95 -17.02 25.66 2.54
C ARG A 95 -16.47 27.07 2.75
N ASP A 96 -15.60 27.26 3.72
CA ASP A 96 -15.08 28.59 4.12
C ASP A 96 -14.02 29.11 3.14
N HIS A 97 -13.32 28.24 2.38
CA HIS A 97 -12.23 28.62 1.49
C HIS A 97 -12.56 28.51 0.01
N TYR A 98 -13.42 27.56 -0.37
CA TYR A 98 -13.74 27.25 -1.77
C TYR A 98 -15.21 27.51 -2.10
N GLY A 99 -16.10 27.29 -1.17
CA GLY A 99 -17.54 27.44 -1.34
C GLY A 99 -18.34 26.23 -0.87
N HIS A 100 -19.67 26.37 -0.85
CA HIS A 100 -20.53 25.28 -0.43
C HIS A 100 -20.55 24.14 -1.44
N PRO A 101 -20.58 22.84 -1.00
CA PRO A 101 -20.50 21.69 -1.92
C PRO A 101 -21.64 21.58 -2.95
N SER A 102 -22.71 22.37 -2.83
CA SER A 102 -23.73 22.48 -3.88
C SER A 102 -23.31 23.35 -5.08
N GLU A 103 -22.31 24.20 -4.89
CA GLU A 103 -21.81 25.16 -5.91
C GLU A 103 -20.40 24.80 -6.36
N VAL A 104 -19.53 24.51 -5.38
CA VAL A 104 -18.14 24.11 -5.59
C VAL A 104 -17.94 22.77 -4.92
N GLY A 105 -17.92 21.67 -5.67
CA GLY A 105 -17.64 20.34 -5.16
C GLY A 105 -16.27 19.83 -5.59
N PHE A 106 -16.01 18.55 -5.35
CA PHE A 106 -14.67 17.98 -5.63
C PHE A 106 -14.27 18.10 -7.10
N LYS A 107 -15.21 17.97 -8.05
CA LYS A 107 -14.89 18.20 -9.48
C LYS A 107 -14.24 19.56 -9.72
N ASP A 108 -14.63 20.59 -8.95
CA ASP A 108 -14.09 21.95 -9.09
C ASP A 108 -12.71 22.12 -8.46
N ILE A 109 -12.29 21.19 -7.63
CA ILE A 109 -10.93 21.08 -7.05
C ILE A 109 -9.94 20.49 -8.06
N LEU A 110 -10.39 19.61 -8.97
CA LEU A 110 -9.52 18.92 -9.92
C LEU A 110 -8.66 19.86 -10.78
N PRO A 111 -9.17 20.98 -11.33
CA PRO A 111 -8.35 21.91 -12.10
C PRO A 111 -7.27 22.65 -11.30
N LEU A 112 -7.37 22.62 -9.97
CA LEU A 112 -6.40 23.23 -9.06
C LEU A 112 -5.21 22.32 -8.75
N PHE A 113 -5.31 21.05 -9.05
CA PHE A 113 -4.19 20.10 -9.01
C PHE A 113 -3.34 20.28 -10.26
N ARG A 114 -2.26 21.05 -10.19
CA ARG A 114 -1.47 21.47 -11.36
C ARG A 114 -0.09 20.87 -11.46
N ALA A 115 0.47 20.40 -10.35
CA ALA A 115 1.80 19.78 -10.32
C ALA A 115 2.92 20.69 -10.92
N GLU A 116 2.85 22.02 -10.69
CA GLU A 116 3.71 23.01 -11.36
C GLU A 116 5.19 22.83 -11.08
N HIS A 117 5.54 22.28 -9.90
CA HIS A 117 6.91 22.14 -9.44
C HIS A 117 7.34 20.68 -9.29
N TRP A 118 6.54 19.76 -9.81
CA TRP A 118 6.82 18.33 -9.70
C TRP A 118 7.95 17.88 -10.63
N THR A 119 8.99 17.30 -10.03
CA THR A 119 10.18 16.77 -10.71
C THR A 119 10.36 15.28 -10.39
N PRO A 120 9.67 14.36 -11.08
CA PRO A 120 9.66 12.93 -10.74
C PRO A 120 11.05 12.29 -10.78
N ASP A 121 11.89 12.65 -11.75
CA ASP A 121 13.23 12.09 -11.89
C ASP A 121 14.13 12.41 -10.68
N GLU A 122 14.03 13.62 -10.13
CA GLU A 122 14.79 14.05 -8.96
C GLU A 122 14.30 13.38 -7.69
N LEU A 123 12.97 13.32 -7.51
CA LEU A 123 12.35 12.70 -6.35
C LEU A 123 12.64 11.20 -6.28
N VAL A 124 12.45 10.47 -7.37
CA VAL A 124 12.68 9.02 -7.37
C VAL A 124 14.16 8.69 -7.20
N ARG A 125 15.07 9.50 -7.80
CA ARG A 125 16.49 9.37 -7.54
C ARG A 125 16.83 9.60 -6.06
N PHE A 126 16.30 10.65 -5.44
CA PHE A 126 16.45 10.93 -4.02
C PHE A 126 15.94 9.76 -3.15
N TYR A 127 14.76 9.22 -3.44
CA TYR A 127 14.21 8.08 -2.70
C TYR A 127 15.11 6.84 -2.80
N LYS A 128 15.70 6.59 -3.97
CA LYS A 128 16.61 5.45 -4.15
C LYS A 128 17.98 5.68 -3.50
N GLU A 129 18.65 6.77 -3.85
CA GLU A 129 20.07 6.96 -3.58
C GLU A 129 20.33 7.48 -2.16
N GLU A 130 19.46 8.35 -1.67
CA GLU A 130 19.63 8.98 -0.36
C GLU A 130 18.77 8.32 0.73
N VAL A 131 17.52 7.97 0.44
CA VAL A 131 16.63 7.35 1.44
C VAL A 131 16.82 5.83 1.49
N GLY A 132 17.19 5.19 0.38
CA GLY A 132 17.51 3.77 0.33
C GLY A 132 16.36 2.87 -0.12
N ALA A 133 15.31 3.42 -0.76
CA ALA A 133 14.21 2.65 -1.32
C ALA A 133 14.67 1.62 -2.36
N GLN A 134 14.04 0.46 -2.36
CA GLN A 134 14.31 -0.65 -3.27
C GLN A 134 13.15 -0.89 -4.25
N TYR A 135 12.00 -0.29 -4.06
CA TYR A 135 10.87 -0.23 -4.99
C TYR A 135 10.07 1.05 -4.73
N PHE A 136 9.27 1.44 -5.70
CA PHE A 136 8.51 2.69 -5.63
C PHE A 136 7.07 2.48 -6.08
N PHE A 137 6.14 3.08 -5.37
CA PHE A 137 4.70 3.10 -5.69
C PHE A 137 4.19 4.51 -5.94
N ALA A 138 3.23 4.64 -6.85
CA ALA A 138 2.41 5.83 -7.01
C ALA A 138 0.91 5.46 -7.06
N LEU A 139 0.05 6.45 -6.85
CA LEU A 139 -1.37 6.27 -7.13
C LEU A 139 -1.60 6.17 -8.65
N GLY A 140 -2.35 5.16 -9.09
CA GLY A 140 -3.04 5.18 -10.37
C GLY A 140 -4.33 5.99 -10.22
N ASN A 141 -5.13 5.66 -9.22
CA ASN A 141 -6.27 6.45 -8.75
C ASN A 141 -6.51 6.21 -7.26
N HIS A 142 -7.29 7.09 -6.63
CA HIS A 142 -7.78 6.89 -5.28
C HIS A 142 -9.31 6.64 -5.29
N HIS A 143 -9.94 6.58 -4.13
CA HIS A 143 -11.40 6.47 -3.99
C HIS A 143 -12.15 7.66 -4.62
N ASP A 144 -11.44 8.76 -4.92
CA ASP A 144 -11.96 9.93 -5.65
C ASP A 144 -12.24 9.67 -7.13
N ASN A 145 -11.89 8.47 -7.62
CA ASN A 145 -12.18 7.99 -8.97
C ASN A 145 -11.54 8.80 -10.11
N PHE A 146 -10.55 9.65 -9.79
CA PHE A 146 -9.77 10.42 -10.76
C PHE A 146 -8.52 9.65 -11.18
N ASP A 147 -8.35 9.40 -12.49
CA ASP A 147 -7.18 8.68 -13.00
C ASP A 147 -5.96 9.61 -13.17
N LEU A 148 -4.82 9.18 -12.66
CA LEU A 148 -3.56 9.93 -12.73
C LEU A 148 -2.72 9.57 -13.97
N TRP A 149 -3.37 9.07 -15.03
CA TRP A 149 -2.73 8.78 -16.32
C TRP A 149 -3.65 9.11 -17.49
N ASP A 150 -3.15 8.98 -18.72
CA ASP A 150 -3.91 9.09 -19.98
C ASP A 150 -4.82 7.89 -20.17
N SER A 151 -5.85 7.80 -19.32
CA SER A 151 -6.79 6.68 -19.28
C SER A 151 -7.73 6.69 -20.48
N LYS A 152 -7.90 5.53 -21.11
CA LYS A 152 -8.87 5.35 -22.22
C LYS A 152 -10.32 5.27 -21.74
N TYR A 153 -10.53 4.90 -20.48
CA TYR A 153 -11.83 4.51 -19.93
C TYR A 153 -12.40 5.50 -18.92
N GLN A 154 -11.60 6.51 -18.52
CA GLN A 154 -12.01 7.56 -17.59
C GLN A 154 -11.70 8.94 -18.16
N GLU A 155 -12.74 9.71 -18.46
CA GLU A 155 -12.59 11.08 -18.96
C GLU A 155 -12.14 12.08 -17.89
N TRP A 156 -12.33 11.73 -16.60
CA TRP A 156 -11.82 12.47 -15.47
C TRP A 156 -10.41 11.98 -15.11
N ASN A 157 -9.41 12.52 -15.81
CA ASN A 157 -8.03 12.10 -15.66
C ASN A 157 -7.04 13.28 -15.76
N SER A 158 -5.81 13.05 -15.33
CA SER A 158 -4.76 14.07 -15.21
C SER A 158 -4.25 14.63 -16.55
N MET A 159 -4.51 13.95 -17.68
CA MET A 159 -4.23 14.49 -19.02
C MET A 159 -5.30 15.49 -19.48
N ALA A 160 -6.57 15.20 -19.15
CA ALA A 160 -7.69 16.05 -19.54
C ALA A 160 -7.88 17.26 -18.61
N ILE A 161 -7.58 17.11 -17.31
CA ILE A 161 -7.91 18.07 -16.27
C ILE A 161 -6.70 18.28 -15.35
N GLY A 162 -6.49 19.51 -14.91
CA GLY A 162 -5.46 19.84 -13.93
C GLY A 162 -4.07 19.95 -14.55
N PRO A 163 -3.12 19.04 -14.27
CA PRO A 163 -1.74 19.17 -14.69
C PRO A 163 -1.52 18.97 -16.20
N HIS A 164 -2.47 18.36 -16.90
CA HIS A 164 -2.34 17.95 -18.32
C HIS A 164 -1.08 17.10 -18.55
N ARG A 165 -0.81 16.18 -17.63
CA ARG A 165 0.37 15.30 -17.61
C ARG A 165 -0.05 13.86 -17.31
N ASP A 166 0.68 12.91 -17.87
CA ASP A 166 0.61 11.49 -17.53
C ASP A 166 1.41 11.22 -16.25
N ILE A 167 0.80 11.52 -15.10
CA ILE A 167 1.47 11.43 -13.79
C ILE A 167 1.99 10.01 -13.53
N LEU A 168 1.18 9.00 -13.74
CA LEU A 168 1.58 7.60 -13.52
C LEU A 168 2.71 7.19 -14.47
N GLY A 169 2.60 7.57 -15.74
CA GLY A 169 3.62 7.26 -16.75
C GLY A 169 4.96 7.95 -16.48
N GLU A 170 4.94 9.20 -16.02
CA GLU A 170 6.16 9.92 -15.66
C GLU A 170 6.82 9.33 -14.40
N TRP A 171 6.05 8.91 -13.39
CA TRP A 171 6.57 8.15 -12.25
C TRP A 171 7.21 6.83 -12.67
N ALA A 172 6.52 6.07 -13.56
CA ALA A 172 7.03 4.81 -14.10
C ALA A 172 8.37 5.02 -14.84
N ALA A 173 8.44 6.05 -15.69
CA ALA A 173 9.66 6.39 -16.41
C ALA A 173 10.81 6.78 -15.47
N ALA A 174 10.54 7.59 -14.44
CA ALA A 174 11.52 7.98 -13.44
C ALA A 174 12.05 6.77 -12.64
N ALA A 175 11.16 5.86 -12.21
CA ALA A 175 11.55 4.64 -11.52
C ALA A 175 12.45 3.75 -12.39
N ARG A 176 12.09 3.56 -13.67
CA ARG A 176 12.89 2.78 -14.64
C ARG A 176 14.28 3.37 -14.86
N LYS A 177 14.41 4.70 -14.96
CA LYS A 177 15.72 5.38 -15.14
C LYS A 177 16.71 5.04 -14.03
N VAL A 178 16.23 4.86 -12.81
CA VAL A 178 17.09 4.49 -11.68
C VAL A 178 17.06 3.00 -11.36
N GLY A 179 16.33 2.18 -12.14
CA GLY A 179 16.24 0.73 -11.95
C GLY A 179 15.51 0.32 -10.67
N LEU A 180 14.45 1.05 -10.29
CA LEU A 180 13.51 0.62 -9.26
C LEU A 180 12.34 -0.13 -9.88
N PRO A 181 11.93 -1.28 -9.34
CA PRO A 181 10.61 -1.85 -9.59
C PRO A 181 9.52 -0.82 -9.27
N PHE A 182 8.51 -0.74 -10.15
CA PHE A 182 7.46 0.27 -10.06
C PHE A 182 6.09 -0.36 -9.86
N GLY A 183 5.37 0.14 -8.86
CA GLY A 183 4.01 -0.27 -8.56
C GLY A 183 3.00 0.87 -8.68
N ALA A 184 1.75 0.49 -8.94
CA ALA A 184 0.62 1.40 -8.92
C ALA A 184 -0.47 0.88 -7.97
N SER A 185 -1.17 1.81 -7.32
CA SER A 185 -2.33 1.48 -6.51
C SER A 185 -3.62 1.99 -7.12
N PHE A 186 -4.66 1.16 -7.05
CA PHE A 186 -5.98 1.42 -7.61
C PHE A 186 -7.03 1.25 -6.51
N HIS A 187 -7.74 2.33 -6.18
CA HIS A 187 -8.69 2.38 -5.08
C HIS A 187 -10.12 2.70 -5.56
N ALA A 188 -10.28 2.97 -6.85
CA ALA A 188 -11.55 3.45 -7.41
C ALA A 188 -12.65 2.38 -7.46
N ASP A 189 -12.34 1.10 -7.25
CA ASP A 189 -13.35 0.06 -7.12
C ASP A 189 -14.35 0.37 -6.00
N HIS A 190 -13.89 1.05 -4.95
CA HIS A 190 -14.72 1.42 -3.81
C HIS A 190 -15.40 2.80 -3.92
N ALA A 191 -15.09 3.61 -4.94
CA ALA A 191 -15.70 4.92 -5.14
C ALA A 191 -17.24 4.87 -5.17
N TRP A 192 -17.81 3.77 -5.64
CA TRP A 192 -19.25 3.50 -5.72
C TRP A 192 -20.01 3.79 -4.42
N THR A 193 -19.55 3.29 -3.30
CA THR A 193 -20.16 3.56 -1.98
C THR A 193 -19.47 4.70 -1.25
N TRP A 194 -18.18 4.90 -1.50
CA TRP A 194 -17.38 5.91 -0.81
C TRP A 194 -17.86 7.33 -1.11
N TYR A 195 -18.32 7.60 -2.33
CA TYR A 195 -18.82 8.92 -2.74
C TYR A 195 -20.28 9.20 -2.42
N GLU A 196 -21.03 8.31 -1.81
CA GLU A 196 -22.44 8.54 -1.48
C GLU A 196 -22.71 9.86 -0.73
N PRO A 197 -21.83 10.37 0.16
CA PRO A 197 -22.01 11.69 0.77
C PRO A 197 -22.14 12.84 -0.23
N SER A 198 -21.57 12.74 -1.42
CA SER A 198 -21.71 13.79 -2.46
C SER A 198 -23.15 14.01 -2.93
N ARG A 199 -24.05 13.05 -2.69
CA ARG A 199 -25.48 13.16 -2.98
C ARG A 199 -26.31 13.62 -1.78
N ARG A 200 -25.70 13.95 -0.65
CA ARG A 200 -26.38 14.47 0.53
C ARG A 200 -26.74 15.96 0.35
N PHE A 201 -27.16 16.56 1.41
CA PHE A 201 -27.49 17.98 1.56
C PHE A 201 -27.30 18.35 3.03
N ASP A 202 -27.21 19.62 3.32
CA ASP A 202 -27.15 20.11 4.69
C ASP A 202 -28.47 19.85 5.43
N LEU A 203 -28.37 19.39 6.66
CA LEU A 203 -29.51 19.20 7.57
C LEU A 203 -29.85 20.46 8.35
N HIS A 204 -28.90 21.42 8.40
CA HIS A 204 -29.00 22.65 9.21
C HIS A 204 -28.58 23.88 8.39
N GLY A 205 -28.82 25.06 8.97
CA GLY A 205 -28.36 26.32 8.40
C GLY A 205 -29.16 26.84 7.19
N PRO A 206 -28.64 27.90 6.53
CA PRO A 206 -29.37 28.61 5.47
C PRO A 206 -29.51 27.81 4.17
N LEU A 207 -28.63 26.84 3.95
CA LEU A 207 -28.63 25.98 2.76
C LEU A 207 -29.23 24.59 3.04
N ARG A 208 -29.97 24.44 4.14
CA ARG A 208 -30.66 23.19 4.49
C ARG A 208 -31.48 22.65 3.32
N GLY A 209 -31.24 21.38 2.95
CA GLY A 209 -31.93 20.68 1.89
C GLY A 209 -31.45 21.00 0.48
N VAL A 210 -30.45 21.89 0.32
CA VAL A 210 -29.82 22.14 -0.97
C VAL A 210 -28.87 21.00 -1.29
N LYS A 211 -29.14 20.29 -2.38
CA LYS A 211 -28.38 19.10 -2.79
C LYS A 211 -26.95 19.47 -3.16
N TYR A 212 -26.00 18.65 -2.74
CA TYR A 212 -24.61 18.76 -3.18
C TYR A 212 -24.45 18.35 -4.66
N ASP A 213 -23.28 18.57 -5.22
CA ASP A 213 -23.04 18.45 -6.66
C ASP A 213 -22.93 17.01 -7.18
N GLY A 214 -22.87 15.99 -6.32
CA GLY A 214 -22.93 14.57 -6.72
C GLY A 214 -24.23 14.15 -7.40
N TRP A 215 -25.24 15.02 -7.44
CA TRP A 215 -26.47 14.83 -8.22
C TRP A 215 -26.38 15.31 -9.67
N LEU A 216 -25.29 16.02 -10.02
CA LEU A 216 -25.16 16.59 -11.36
C LEU A 216 -25.03 15.49 -12.42
N THR A 217 -25.61 15.77 -13.58
CA THR A 217 -25.55 14.92 -14.76
C THR A 217 -24.82 15.63 -15.89
N LYS A 218 -24.51 14.90 -16.95
CA LYS A 218 -23.89 15.48 -18.16
C LYS A 218 -24.71 16.63 -18.74
N GLU A 219 -26.03 16.55 -18.69
CA GLU A 219 -26.97 17.57 -19.19
C GLU A 219 -26.82 18.89 -18.41
N ASP A 220 -26.51 18.83 -17.12
CA ASP A 220 -26.28 20.03 -16.30
C ASP A 220 -25.05 20.81 -16.77
N GLY A 221 -24.08 20.15 -17.39
CA GLY A 221 -22.90 20.79 -17.99
C GLY A 221 -23.21 21.70 -19.18
N TYR A 222 -24.36 21.50 -19.84
CA TYR A 222 -24.78 22.35 -20.97
C TYR A 222 -25.59 23.57 -20.52
N LYS A 223 -26.01 23.65 -19.26
CA LYS A 223 -26.65 24.83 -18.68
C LYS A 223 -25.59 25.89 -18.40
N LEU A 224 -25.92 27.15 -18.63
CA LEU A 224 -25.05 28.27 -18.31
C LEU A 224 -24.96 28.50 -16.78
N ASN A 225 -23.87 29.10 -16.33
CA ASN A 225 -23.75 29.63 -15.00
C ASN A 225 -24.68 30.85 -14.79
N ALA A 226 -24.86 31.29 -13.56
CA ALA A 226 -25.72 32.43 -13.23
C ALA A 226 -25.28 33.74 -13.90
N ASP A 227 -23.99 33.90 -14.17
CA ASP A 227 -23.39 35.02 -14.90
C ASP A 227 -23.46 34.89 -16.43
N GLY A 228 -24.05 33.81 -16.94
CA GLY A 228 -24.15 33.53 -18.38
C GLY A 228 -22.92 32.86 -18.99
N SER A 229 -21.89 32.57 -18.22
CA SER A 229 -20.70 31.84 -18.70
C SER A 229 -20.96 30.35 -18.90
N VAL A 230 -20.12 29.72 -19.69
CA VAL A 230 -20.15 28.26 -19.93
C VAL A 230 -19.46 27.56 -18.77
N LYS A 231 -20.03 26.45 -18.30
CA LYS A 231 -19.39 25.60 -17.28
C LYS A 231 -18.09 25.02 -17.81
N TRP A 232 -17.04 25.04 -17.00
CA TRP A 232 -15.72 24.53 -17.36
C TRP A 232 -15.74 23.03 -17.70
N TRP A 233 -16.64 22.26 -17.06
CA TRP A 233 -16.79 20.81 -17.25
C TRP A 233 -17.84 20.44 -18.32
N ARG A 234 -18.23 21.40 -19.16
CA ARG A 234 -19.19 21.14 -20.26
C ARG A 234 -18.72 20.00 -21.16
N GLY A 235 -19.58 18.99 -21.33
CA GLY A 235 -19.31 17.80 -22.12
C GLY A 235 -18.80 16.61 -21.31
N LEU A 236 -18.26 16.83 -20.12
CA LEU A 236 -17.93 15.77 -19.17
C LEU A 236 -19.18 15.30 -18.41
N ASP A 237 -19.18 14.03 -18.01
CA ASP A 237 -20.24 13.45 -17.19
C ASP A 237 -19.80 13.34 -15.73
N PRO A 238 -20.38 14.15 -14.81
CA PRO A 238 -20.05 14.05 -13.38
C PRO A 238 -20.31 12.66 -12.79
N GLN A 239 -21.23 11.87 -13.34
CA GLN A 239 -21.51 10.53 -12.86
C GLN A 239 -20.38 9.54 -13.16
N LYS A 240 -19.50 9.82 -14.13
CA LYS A 240 -18.28 9.05 -14.33
C LYS A 240 -17.21 9.34 -13.29
N LEU A 241 -17.25 10.53 -12.62
CA LEU A 241 -16.41 10.85 -11.48
C LEU A 241 -17.03 10.33 -10.18
N TYR A 242 -18.24 10.78 -9.86
CA TYR A 242 -18.89 10.49 -8.58
C TYR A 242 -19.44 9.07 -8.49
N ALA A 243 -19.77 8.44 -9.61
CA ALA A 243 -20.32 7.08 -9.69
C ALA A 243 -21.58 6.91 -8.81
N GLN A 244 -22.51 7.88 -8.83
CA GLN A 244 -23.60 7.98 -7.89
C GLN A 244 -24.99 7.83 -8.54
N ASP A 245 -25.09 7.31 -9.75
CA ASP A 245 -26.37 7.00 -10.39
C ASP A 245 -26.93 5.65 -9.90
N HIS A 246 -27.15 5.55 -8.59
CA HIS A 246 -27.68 4.37 -7.92
C HIS A 246 -28.38 4.75 -6.59
N ASP A 247 -29.12 3.84 -5.98
CA ASP A 247 -29.71 4.04 -4.66
C ASP A 247 -28.65 4.08 -3.57
N PHE A 248 -28.92 4.79 -2.49
CA PHE A 248 -28.01 4.80 -1.34
C PHE A 248 -27.89 3.44 -0.69
N SER A 249 -26.71 3.12 -0.21
CA SER A 249 -26.49 2.01 0.70
C SER A 249 -27.23 2.23 2.03
N ASN A 250 -27.51 1.14 2.75
CA ASN A 250 -27.98 1.24 4.12
C ASN A 250 -26.97 2.04 4.96
N ASP A 251 -27.49 2.86 5.88
CA ASP A 251 -26.66 3.68 6.77
C ASP A 251 -25.76 4.72 6.07
N THR A 252 -26.06 5.10 4.82
CA THR A 252 -25.26 6.11 4.10
C THR A 252 -25.12 7.43 4.87
N TRP A 253 -26.04 7.75 5.77
CA TRP A 253 -25.99 8.93 6.64
C TRP A 253 -25.14 8.74 7.89
N ASN A 254 -24.73 7.51 8.21
CA ASN A 254 -23.81 7.21 9.29
C ASN A 254 -22.37 7.23 8.76
N ASN A 255 -21.59 8.22 9.16
CA ASN A 255 -20.22 8.42 8.67
C ASN A 255 -19.26 7.25 8.96
N GLY A 256 -19.56 6.41 9.97
CA GLY A 256 -18.81 5.19 10.30
C GLY A 256 -19.21 3.96 9.48
N ALA A 257 -20.37 3.97 8.81
CA ALA A 257 -20.91 2.78 8.15
C ALA A 257 -20.15 2.35 6.90
N ILE A 258 -19.36 3.25 6.29
CA ILE A 258 -18.58 2.95 5.08
C ILE A 258 -17.71 1.71 5.23
N HIS A 259 -17.08 1.50 6.38
CA HIS A 259 -16.20 0.36 6.63
C HIS A 259 -16.95 -0.98 6.62
N ASN A 260 -18.23 -0.98 6.93
CA ASN A 260 -19.08 -2.18 6.86
C ASN A 260 -19.44 -2.56 5.41
N GLN A 261 -19.21 -1.67 4.46
CA GLN A 261 -19.56 -1.84 3.04
C GLN A 261 -18.39 -2.34 2.19
N TRP A 262 -17.16 -2.32 2.70
CA TRP A 262 -15.96 -2.69 1.94
C TRP A 262 -15.92 -4.16 1.48
N GLY A 263 -16.68 -5.02 2.10
CA GLY A 263 -16.84 -6.42 1.68
C GLY A 263 -18.05 -6.67 0.78
N TRP A 264 -18.68 -5.61 0.23
CA TRP A 264 -19.90 -5.68 -0.60
C TRP A 264 -21.06 -6.44 0.09
N GLY A 265 -21.07 -6.37 1.40
CA GLY A 265 -22.12 -6.91 2.27
C GLY A 265 -22.72 -5.83 3.16
N ASN A 266 -23.45 -6.23 4.19
CA ASN A 266 -23.97 -5.32 5.23
C ASN A 266 -24.80 -4.13 4.70
N GLY A 267 -25.52 -4.32 3.58
CA GLY A 267 -26.40 -3.31 3.00
C GLY A 267 -25.72 -2.32 2.05
N ALA A 268 -24.48 -2.59 1.62
CA ALA A 268 -23.87 -1.85 0.53
C ALA A 268 -24.69 -1.99 -0.76
N ASN A 269 -24.93 -0.88 -1.46
CA ASN A 269 -25.48 -0.93 -2.81
C ASN A 269 -24.44 -1.58 -3.73
N LEU A 270 -24.85 -2.64 -4.43
CA LEU A 270 -23.95 -3.38 -5.31
C LEU A 270 -23.64 -2.56 -6.57
N PRO A 271 -22.38 -2.56 -7.04
CA PRO A 271 -22.00 -1.83 -8.24
C PRO A 271 -22.61 -2.48 -9.48
N THR A 272 -22.85 -1.68 -10.51
CA THR A 272 -23.31 -2.20 -11.80
C THR A 272 -22.20 -2.98 -12.50
N GLN A 273 -22.59 -3.86 -13.40
CA GLN A 273 -21.65 -4.63 -14.21
C GLN A 273 -20.77 -3.72 -15.10
N GLU A 274 -21.34 -2.59 -15.57
CA GLU A 274 -20.63 -1.57 -16.35
C GLU A 274 -19.57 -0.87 -15.51
N TYR A 275 -19.87 -0.52 -14.25
CA TYR A 275 -18.92 0.10 -13.35
C TYR A 275 -17.74 -0.84 -13.05
N ILE A 276 -18.03 -2.08 -12.72
CA ILE A 276 -17.02 -3.12 -12.48
C ILE A 276 -16.14 -3.31 -13.71
N THR A 277 -16.76 -3.41 -14.88
CA THR A 277 -16.04 -3.60 -16.16
C THR A 277 -15.18 -2.38 -16.53
N ASN A 278 -15.67 -1.19 -16.24
CA ASN A 278 -14.89 0.04 -16.44
C ASN A 278 -13.63 0.05 -15.56
N PHE A 279 -13.76 -0.22 -14.25
CA PHE A 279 -12.61 -0.31 -13.34
C PHE A 279 -11.62 -1.40 -13.80
N TYR A 280 -12.12 -2.56 -14.19
CA TYR A 280 -11.33 -3.65 -14.73
C TYR A 280 -10.51 -3.20 -15.95
N ASN A 281 -11.15 -2.57 -16.95
CA ASN A 281 -10.48 -2.09 -18.15
C ASN A 281 -9.41 -1.03 -17.84
N ARG A 282 -9.71 -0.09 -16.95
CA ARG A 282 -8.77 0.94 -16.49
C ARG A 282 -7.51 0.31 -15.90
N THR A 283 -7.67 -0.69 -15.04
CA THR A 283 -6.55 -1.37 -14.39
C THR A 283 -5.72 -2.17 -15.39
N ILE A 284 -6.37 -2.89 -16.31
CA ILE A 284 -5.67 -3.63 -17.38
C ILE A 284 -4.92 -2.68 -18.33
N ASP A 285 -5.53 -1.55 -18.73
CA ASP A 285 -4.86 -0.51 -19.53
C ASP A 285 -3.57 -0.01 -18.86
N ALA A 286 -3.62 0.28 -17.56
CA ALA A 286 -2.45 0.72 -16.82
C ALA A 286 -1.36 -0.37 -16.72
N ILE A 287 -1.72 -1.64 -16.49
CA ILE A 287 -0.78 -2.77 -16.49
C ILE A 287 -0.07 -2.87 -17.83
N ASN A 288 -0.84 -2.90 -18.91
CA ASN A 288 -0.34 -3.05 -20.28
C ASN A 288 0.55 -1.87 -20.69
N ARG A 289 0.15 -0.66 -20.33
CA ARG A 289 0.84 0.58 -20.73
C ARG A 289 2.16 0.79 -20.01
N TYR A 290 2.20 0.50 -18.70
CA TYR A 290 3.35 0.84 -17.87
C TYR A 290 4.18 -0.35 -17.43
N ASN A 291 3.79 -1.59 -17.79
CA ASN A 291 4.47 -2.82 -17.39
C ASN A 291 4.74 -2.84 -15.88
N LEU A 292 3.69 -2.74 -15.08
CA LEU A 292 3.79 -2.64 -13.64
C LEU A 292 4.47 -3.90 -13.03
N ASP A 293 5.32 -3.71 -12.01
CA ASP A 293 5.93 -4.80 -11.25
C ASP A 293 5.09 -5.17 -10.02
N LEU A 294 4.33 -4.18 -9.47
CA LEU A 294 3.52 -4.38 -8.28
C LEU A 294 2.16 -3.70 -8.46
N ILE A 295 1.11 -4.30 -7.88
CA ILE A 295 -0.22 -3.68 -7.80
C ILE A 295 -0.75 -3.79 -6.38
N TYR A 296 -1.32 -2.69 -5.92
CA TYR A 296 -1.98 -2.58 -4.63
C TYR A 296 -3.44 -2.16 -4.82
N PHE A 297 -4.33 -2.77 -4.04
CA PHE A 297 -5.73 -2.40 -3.94
C PHE A 297 -6.07 -2.07 -2.49
N ASP A 298 -6.71 -0.93 -2.26
CA ASP A 298 -7.16 -0.55 -0.93
C ASP A 298 -8.55 -1.09 -0.63
N VAL A 299 -8.63 -2.41 -0.59
CA VAL A 299 -9.86 -3.17 -0.36
C VAL A 299 -9.61 -4.32 0.60
N THR A 300 -10.59 -5.22 0.77
CA THR A 300 -10.41 -6.41 1.61
C THR A 300 -9.50 -7.43 0.95
N VAL A 301 -10.00 -8.28 0.08
CA VAL A 301 -9.23 -9.36 -0.60
C VAL A 301 -8.72 -8.88 -1.95
N LEU A 302 -9.64 -8.60 -2.87
CA LEU A 302 -9.42 -8.12 -4.23
C LEU A 302 -10.58 -7.22 -4.65
N PRO A 303 -10.43 -6.36 -5.68
CA PRO A 303 -11.50 -5.51 -6.16
C PRO A 303 -12.78 -6.29 -6.46
N PHE A 304 -13.89 -5.80 -5.90
CA PHE A 304 -15.24 -6.38 -6.01
C PHE A 304 -15.41 -7.82 -5.51
N TYR A 305 -14.42 -8.37 -4.80
CA TYR A 305 -14.58 -9.69 -4.19
C TYR A 305 -15.57 -9.63 -2.99
N PRO A 306 -16.49 -10.58 -2.79
CA PRO A 306 -16.67 -11.82 -3.58
C PRO A 306 -17.74 -11.71 -4.69
N VAL A 307 -18.25 -10.54 -5.02
CA VAL A 307 -19.40 -10.38 -5.93
C VAL A 307 -19.02 -10.45 -7.42
N SER A 308 -17.75 -10.19 -7.75
CA SER A 308 -17.23 -10.22 -9.13
C SER A 308 -15.91 -10.97 -9.25
N ASP A 309 -15.63 -11.43 -10.47
CA ASP A 309 -14.37 -12.06 -10.89
C ASP A 309 -13.30 -11.04 -11.33
N ALA A 310 -13.62 -9.74 -11.29
CA ALA A 310 -12.74 -8.68 -11.78
C ALA A 310 -11.33 -8.74 -11.15
N GLY A 311 -11.25 -8.79 -9.81
CA GLY A 311 -9.97 -8.85 -9.11
C GLY A 311 -9.14 -10.10 -9.43
N MET A 312 -9.80 -11.25 -9.57
CA MET A 312 -9.15 -12.50 -9.97
C MET A 312 -8.58 -12.42 -11.40
N LYS A 313 -9.35 -11.85 -12.33
CA LYS A 313 -8.92 -11.66 -13.72
C LYS A 313 -7.76 -10.68 -13.82
N ILE A 314 -7.80 -9.57 -13.08
CA ILE A 314 -6.69 -8.60 -13.01
C ILE A 314 -5.43 -9.28 -12.47
N THR A 315 -5.55 -10.06 -11.40
CA THR A 315 -4.41 -10.77 -10.79
C THR A 315 -3.79 -11.77 -11.76
N ALA A 316 -4.62 -12.60 -12.42
CA ALA A 316 -4.15 -13.56 -13.41
C ALA A 316 -3.45 -12.86 -14.58
N HIS A 317 -4.02 -11.77 -15.10
CA HIS A 317 -3.40 -10.97 -16.16
C HIS A 317 -2.05 -10.40 -15.72
N MET A 318 -1.98 -9.80 -14.53
CA MET A 318 -0.75 -9.23 -13.98
C MET A 318 0.38 -10.25 -13.89
N TYR A 319 0.09 -11.46 -13.40
CA TYR A 319 1.07 -12.52 -13.28
C TYR A 319 1.50 -13.06 -14.65
N ASN A 320 0.55 -13.24 -15.57
CA ASN A 320 0.84 -13.69 -16.94
C ASN A 320 1.61 -12.65 -17.74
N HIS A 321 1.25 -11.36 -17.60
CA HIS A 321 1.94 -10.25 -18.26
C HIS A 321 3.39 -10.18 -17.80
N SER A 322 3.61 -10.23 -16.50
CA SER A 322 4.95 -10.30 -15.94
C SER A 322 5.74 -11.53 -16.42
N ALA A 323 5.11 -12.70 -16.43
CA ALA A 323 5.77 -13.93 -16.91
C ALA A 323 6.18 -13.80 -18.39
N ALA A 324 5.35 -13.20 -19.23
CA ALA A 324 5.67 -12.95 -20.64
C ALA A 324 6.90 -12.04 -20.81
N LEU A 325 7.03 -11.00 -19.95
CA LEU A 325 8.16 -10.09 -19.97
C LEU A 325 9.46 -10.71 -19.41
N HIS A 326 9.36 -11.74 -18.56
CA HIS A 326 10.49 -12.32 -17.83
C HIS A 326 10.75 -13.79 -18.18
N GLY A 327 10.59 -14.16 -19.46
CA GLY A 327 10.99 -15.49 -19.97
C GLY A 327 10.19 -16.65 -19.38
N GLY A 328 8.93 -16.44 -19.03
CA GLY A 328 8.01 -17.43 -18.47
C GLY A 328 7.93 -17.46 -16.94
N LYS A 329 8.76 -16.67 -16.23
CA LYS A 329 8.74 -16.59 -14.76
C LYS A 329 8.05 -15.32 -14.30
N ASN A 330 7.00 -15.44 -13.49
CA ASN A 330 6.36 -14.29 -12.88
C ASN A 330 7.32 -13.55 -11.93
N GLN A 331 7.42 -12.24 -12.05
CA GLN A 331 8.16 -11.32 -11.19
C GLN A 331 7.26 -10.25 -10.56
N ALA A 332 5.95 -10.30 -10.83
CA ALA A 332 5.00 -9.33 -10.30
C ALA A 332 4.52 -9.69 -8.90
N VAL A 333 4.05 -8.66 -8.19
CA VAL A 333 3.48 -8.78 -6.84
C VAL A 333 2.10 -8.12 -6.81
N VAL A 334 1.11 -8.84 -6.30
CA VAL A 334 -0.25 -8.33 -6.04
C VAL A 334 -0.55 -8.44 -4.56
N PHE A 335 -1.06 -7.36 -3.97
CA PHE A 335 -1.35 -7.27 -2.54
C PHE A 335 -2.83 -7.46 -2.24
N GLY A 336 -3.12 -8.03 -1.06
CA GLY A 336 -4.46 -8.09 -0.50
C GLY A 336 -4.41 -7.92 1.03
N LYS A 337 -5.43 -7.30 1.62
CA LYS A 337 -5.42 -6.95 3.05
C LYS A 337 -6.03 -8.03 3.95
N ILE A 338 -7.31 -8.30 3.82
CA ILE A 338 -8.04 -9.21 4.71
C ILE A 338 -8.11 -10.59 4.06
N LEU A 339 -7.01 -11.33 4.16
CA LEU A 339 -6.82 -12.61 3.48
C LEU A 339 -7.05 -13.80 4.43
N GLU A 340 -7.80 -14.79 3.96
CA GLU A 340 -7.79 -16.14 4.53
C GLU A 340 -6.41 -16.80 4.33
N GLU A 341 -6.10 -17.82 5.13
CA GLU A 341 -4.75 -18.42 5.12
C GLU A 341 -4.37 -18.97 3.74
N ASP A 342 -5.30 -19.59 3.02
CA ASP A 342 -5.07 -20.12 1.68
C ASP A 342 -5.00 -19.04 0.58
N GLN A 343 -5.58 -17.86 0.79
CA GLN A 343 -5.46 -16.72 -0.10
C GLN A 343 -4.06 -16.07 -0.04
N LYS A 344 -3.36 -16.22 1.08
CA LYS A 344 -1.97 -15.78 1.25
C LYS A 344 -0.96 -16.59 0.41
N ASP A 345 -1.38 -17.69 -0.21
CA ASP A 345 -0.59 -18.38 -1.23
C ASP A 345 -0.74 -17.76 -2.62
N ALA A 346 -1.83 -17.01 -2.84
CA ALA A 346 -2.12 -16.35 -4.11
C ALA A 346 -1.69 -14.88 -4.16
N LEU A 347 -1.62 -14.20 -3.01
CA LEU A 347 -1.40 -12.76 -2.87
C LEU A 347 -0.42 -12.49 -1.72
N VAL A 348 0.31 -11.39 -1.80
CA VAL A 348 1.10 -10.91 -0.66
C VAL A 348 0.18 -10.19 0.32
N TRP A 349 0.16 -10.66 1.57
CA TRP A 349 -0.63 -10.03 2.62
C TRP A 349 -0.08 -8.66 2.99
N ASP A 350 -0.93 -7.63 2.94
CA ASP A 350 -0.62 -6.28 3.39
C ASP A 350 -1.31 -5.96 4.72
N VAL A 351 -0.54 -5.40 5.67
CA VAL A 351 -1.01 -5.00 6.99
C VAL A 351 -0.84 -3.50 7.14
N GLU A 352 -1.94 -2.78 7.30
CA GLU A 352 -1.89 -1.33 7.40
C GLU A 352 -1.40 -0.89 8.79
N ARG A 353 -0.32 -0.10 8.81
CA ARG A 353 0.22 0.56 10.01
C ARG A 353 0.43 -0.39 11.18
N GLY A 354 1.02 -1.57 10.92
CA GLY A 354 1.24 -2.54 11.97
C GLY A 354 2.06 -3.75 11.57
N ALA A 355 2.28 -4.65 12.53
CA ALA A 355 3.03 -5.87 12.33
C ALA A 355 2.47 -7.01 13.19
N PRO A 356 2.50 -8.27 12.68
CA PRO A 356 2.21 -9.45 13.48
C PRO A 356 3.24 -9.60 14.61
N ASN A 357 2.89 -10.33 15.68
CA ASN A 357 3.80 -10.60 16.79
C ASN A 357 4.50 -11.96 16.66
N LYS A 358 4.86 -12.33 15.44
CA LYS A 358 5.59 -13.57 15.13
C LYS A 358 6.30 -13.45 13.78
N ILE A 359 7.27 -14.31 13.54
CA ILE A 359 7.84 -14.52 12.22
C ILE A 359 6.76 -15.14 11.31
N MET A 360 6.49 -14.49 10.19
CA MET A 360 5.56 -15.02 9.20
C MET A 360 6.28 -15.98 8.27
N GLU A 361 5.63 -17.09 7.95
CA GLU A 361 6.16 -18.08 7.01
C GLU A 361 6.27 -17.50 5.59
N ARG A 362 5.20 -16.83 5.13
CA ARG A 362 5.16 -16.15 3.84
C ARG A 362 5.63 -14.70 3.96
N PRO A 363 6.32 -14.17 2.94
CA PRO A 363 6.59 -12.73 2.89
C PRO A 363 5.28 -11.91 2.93
N TRP A 364 5.33 -10.79 3.59
CA TRP A 364 4.19 -9.88 3.76
C TRP A 364 4.65 -8.43 3.66
N GLN A 365 3.73 -7.48 3.61
CA GLN A 365 4.02 -6.05 3.59
C GLN A 365 3.32 -5.34 4.74
N CYS A 366 3.93 -4.25 5.22
CA CYS A 366 3.26 -3.22 5.99
C CYS A 366 3.26 -1.92 5.19
N CYS A 367 2.08 -1.43 4.82
CA CYS A 367 1.96 -0.06 4.37
C CYS A 367 1.83 0.88 5.58
N ASN A 368 2.53 1.99 5.55
CA ASN A 368 2.55 2.99 6.62
C ASN A 368 2.72 4.40 6.04
N CYS A 369 2.35 5.44 6.78
CA CYS A 369 2.53 6.83 6.37
C CYS A 369 3.47 7.56 7.33
N LEU A 370 4.20 8.53 6.80
CA LEU A 370 5.09 9.36 7.59
C LEU A 370 4.29 10.31 8.50
N GLY A 371 3.28 10.98 7.95
CA GLY A 371 2.34 11.84 8.68
C GLY A 371 0.89 11.43 8.49
N ASP A 372 0.38 11.64 7.29
CA ASP A 372 -0.94 11.24 6.82
C ASP A 372 -0.80 10.58 5.45
N TRP A 373 -1.86 9.95 4.90
CA TRP A 373 -1.78 9.34 3.57
C TRP A 373 -1.65 10.41 2.48
N HIS A 374 -2.55 11.37 2.40
CA HIS A 374 -2.42 12.58 1.59
C HIS A 374 -1.85 13.74 2.38
N TYR A 375 -1.27 14.74 1.71
CA TYR A 375 -0.68 15.90 2.38
C TYR A 375 -1.66 16.60 3.32
N ASN A 376 -1.21 16.86 4.55
CA ASN A 376 -2.02 17.42 5.61
C ASN A 376 -1.30 18.59 6.30
N THR A 377 -1.74 19.82 6.03
CA THR A 377 -1.21 21.06 6.60
C THR A 377 -1.26 21.06 8.14
N SER A 378 -2.28 20.44 8.74
CA SER A 378 -2.38 20.31 10.19
C SER A 378 -1.27 19.42 10.77
N VAL A 379 -0.88 18.33 10.08
CA VAL A 379 0.26 17.51 10.46
C VAL A 379 1.55 18.33 10.42
N TYR A 380 1.74 19.09 9.36
CA TYR A 380 2.87 20.02 9.23
C TYR A 380 2.93 21.04 10.37
N GLN A 381 1.83 21.75 10.64
CA GLN A 381 1.77 22.80 11.66
C GLN A 381 2.07 22.29 13.06
N ARG A 382 1.51 21.13 13.44
CA ARG A 382 1.71 20.54 14.78
C ARG A 382 2.95 19.66 14.89
N ASN A 383 3.76 19.55 13.83
CA ASN A 383 4.90 18.63 13.75
C ASN A 383 4.52 17.17 14.05
N GLY A 384 3.41 16.74 13.45
CA GLY A 384 2.78 15.43 13.74
C GLY A 384 3.35 14.24 12.96
N TYR A 385 4.55 14.36 12.42
CA TYR A 385 5.23 13.30 11.68
C TYR A 385 5.86 12.26 12.60
N LYS A 386 6.00 11.03 12.10
CA LYS A 386 6.87 10.02 12.70
C LYS A 386 8.32 10.49 12.56
N SER A 387 9.10 10.37 13.63
CA SER A 387 10.54 10.67 13.56
C SER A 387 11.29 9.63 12.73
N ALA A 388 12.47 9.95 12.23
CA ALA A 388 13.38 9.01 11.57
C ALA A 388 13.64 7.77 12.43
N SER A 389 13.77 7.95 13.75
CA SER A 389 13.91 6.84 14.72
C SER A 389 12.66 5.94 14.72
N THR A 390 11.46 6.49 14.74
CA THR A 390 10.21 5.68 14.69
C THR A 390 10.12 4.90 13.39
N VAL A 391 10.44 5.52 12.24
CA VAL A 391 10.43 4.85 10.93
C VAL A 391 11.43 3.70 10.89
N ALA A 392 12.66 3.90 11.40
CA ALA A 392 13.68 2.87 11.45
C ALA A 392 13.30 1.70 12.38
N LYS A 393 12.72 1.99 13.55
CA LYS A 393 12.22 0.96 14.48
C LYS A 393 11.14 0.09 13.84
N LEU A 394 10.19 0.72 13.13
CA LEU A 394 9.14 0.01 12.38
C LEU A 394 9.76 -0.88 11.30
N LEU A 395 10.68 -0.34 10.50
CA LEU A 395 11.33 -1.10 9.43
C LEU A 395 12.07 -2.33 9.98
N VAL A 396 12.88 -2.15 11.02
CA VAL A 396 13.64 -3.24 11.63
C VAL A 396 12.73 -4.31 12.20
N ASP A 397 11.65 -3.92 12.87
CA ASP A 397 10.67 -4.86 13.41
C ASP A 397 9.96 -5.66 12.31
N ILE A 398 9.47 -4.98 11.27
CA ILE A 398 8.79 -5.60 10.13
C ILE A 398 9.72 -6.60 9.43
N VAL A 399 10.97 -6.22 9.17
CA VAL A 399 11.95 -7.06 8.47
C VAL A 399 12.32 -8.28 9.31
N SER A 400 12.46 -8.13 10.64
CA SER A 400 12.72 -9.25 11.55
C SER A 400 11.63 -10.33 11.55
N LYS A 401 10.43 -9.98 11.08
CA LYS A 401 9.24 -10.83 10.99
C LYS A 401 8.89 -11.28 9.56
N ASN A 402 9.87 -11.22 8.63
CA ASN A 402 9.74 -11.58 7.20
C ASN A 402 8.92 -10.60 6.37
N GLY A 403 8.79 -9.35 6.81
CA GLY A 403 8.01 -8.32 6.11
C GLY A 403 8.84 -7.35 5.30
N ASN A 404 8.13 -6.59 4.45
CA ASN A 404 8.61 -5.40 3.77
C ASN A 404 7.83 -4.19 4.27
N MET A 405 8.43 -3.02 4.33
CA MET A 405 7.74 -1.76 4.65
C MET A 405 7.58 -0.91 3.40
N LEU A 406 6.35 -0.46 3.12
CA LEU A 406 6.02 0.55 2.12
C LEU A 406 5.64 1.83 2.85
N LEU A 407 6.51 2.86 2.77
CA LEU A 407 6.33 4.12 3.48
C LEU A 407 5.74 5.18 2.54
N SER A 408 4.53 5.66 2.86
CA SER A 408 3.91 6.77 2.15
C SER A 408 4.52 8.11 2.58
N VAL A 409 4.93 8.88 1.57
CA VAL A 409 5.45 10.24 1.65
C VAL A 409 4.65 11.06 0.64
N PRO A 410 3.60 11.76 1.10
CA PRO A 410 2.78 12.57 0.20
C PRO A 410 3.53 13.82 -0.26
N LEU A 411 3.04 14.43 -1.34
CA LEU A 411 3.54 15.71 -1.83
C LEU A 411 2.46 16.78 -1.65
N ARG A 412 2.86 18.03 -1.61
CA ARG A 412 1.94 19.18 -1.79
C ARG A 412 1.30 19.13 -3.18
N ALA A 413 0.18 19.80 -3.37
CA ALA A 413 -0.54 19.83 -4.64
C ALA A 413 0.31 20.27 -5.83
N ASP A 414 1.28 21.15 -5.62
CA ASP A 414 2.22 21.64 -6.62
C ASP A 414 3.33 20.62 -6.99
N GLY A 415 3.39 19.49 -6.29
CA GLY A 415 4.37 18.43 -6.51
C GLY A 415 5.66 18.58 -5.70
N THR A 416 5.74 19.55 -4.79
CA THR A 416 6.90 19.69 -3.91
C THR A 416 6.77 18.85 -2.64
N PRO A 417 7.84 18.21 -2.18
CA PRO A 417 7.85 17.57 -0.86
C PRO A 417 7.85 18.64 0.26
N ASP A 418 7.39 18.24 1.42
CA ASP A 418 7.44 19.03 2.65
C ASP A 418 8.86 19.03 3.21
N GLU A 419 9.38 20.19 3.65
CA GLU A 419 10.74 20.29 4.17
C GLU A 419 10.96 19.54 5.48
N LYS A 420 9.91 19.34 6.30
CA LYS A 420 10.00 18.52 7.52
C LYS A 420 10.07 17.04 7.19
N GLU A 421 9.29 16.58 6.20
CA GLU A 421 9.38 15.21 5.69
C GLU A 421 10.76 14.96 5.07
N LEU A 422 11.28 15.89 4.27
CA LEU A 422 12.62 15.81 3.71
C LEU A 422 13.69 15.67 4.80
N ALA A 423 13.63 16.47 5.86
CA ALA A 423 14.58 16.40 6.97
C ALA A 423 14.56 15.01 7.65
N ILE A 424 13.36 14.45 7.86
CA ILE A 424 13.18 13.11 8.42
C ILE A 424 13.75 12.03 7.47
N LEU A 425 13.50 12.16 6.16
CA LEU A 425 14.00 11.23 5.16
C LEU A 425 15.53 11.30 5.02
N HIS A 426 16.14 12.47 5.11
CA HIS A 426 17.60 12.61 5.14
C HIS A 426 18.22 11.95 6.37
N GLU A 427 17.65 12.15 7.57
CA GLU A 427 18.13 11.51 8.80
C GLU A 427 17.98 9.97 8.73
N PHE A 428 16.82 9.49 8.28
CA PHE A 428 16.57 8.06 8.07
C PHE A 428 17.50 7.47 7.00
N GLY A 429 17.69 8.17 5.89
CA GLY A 429 18.57 7.75 4.80
C GLY A 429 20.05 7.66 5.23
N ALA A 430 20.52 8.60 6.06
CA ALA A 430 21.86 8.54 6.64
C ALA A 430 22.05 7.28 7.50
N TRP A 431 21.04 6.91 8.31
CA TRP A 431 21.04 5.66 9.06
C TRP A 431 20.99 4.44 8.14
N MET A 432 20.11 4.45 7.11
CA MET A 432 20.03 3.37 6.12
C MET A 432 21.34 3.15 5.38
N LYS A 433 22.05 4.21 5.00
CA LYS A 433 23.34 4.11 4.31
C LYS A 433 24.37 3.33 5.10
N ILE A 434 24.37 3.44 6.43
CA ILE A 434 25.27 2.71 7.33
C ILE A 434 24.78 1.26 7.54
N ASN A 435 23.46 1.08 7.68
CA ASN A 435 22.88 -0.16 8.21
C ASN A 435 22.18 -1.02 7.13
N LYS A 436 22.24 -0.64 5.85
CA LYS A 436 21.52 -1.30 4.74
C LYS A 436 21.75 -2.82 4.71
N GLU A 437 22.95 -3.30 5.02
CA GLU A 437 23.29 -4.72 4.99
C GLU A 437 22.53 -5.55 6.06
N SER A 438 22.01 -4.91 7.10
CA SER A 438 21.17 -5.54 8.12
C SER A 438 19.69 -5.60 7.75
N ILE A 439 19.31 -4.97 6.65
CA ILE A 439 17.93 -4.82 6.15
C ILE A 439 17.76 -5.54 4.82
N VAL A 440 18.37 -5.01 3.75
CA VAL A 440 18.21 -5.48 2.38
C VAL A 440 18.88 -6.85 2.20
N GLY A 441 18.19 -7.79 1.58
CA GLY A 441 18.67 -9.16 1.35
C GLY A 441 18.71 -10.05 2.60
N THR A 442 18.19 -9.60 3.72
CA THR A 442 18.16 -10.38 4.96
C THR A 442 16.92 -11.28 5.09
N ARG A 443 16.98 -12.19 6.03
CA ARG A 443 15.88 -13.07 6.44
C ARG A 443 15.71 -12.99 7.96
N PRO A 444 14.54 -13.36 8.52
CA PRO A 444 14.40 -13.53 9.95
C PRO A 444 15.42 -14.54 10.49
N TRP A 445 15.82 -14.34 11.75
CA TRP A 445 16.57 -15.35 12.47
C TRP A 445 15.63 -16.35 13.15
N THR A 446 16.12 -17.21 14.02
CA THR A 446 15.34 -18.22 14.76
C THR A 446 14.22 -17.60 15.60
N ILE A 447 14.46 -16.42 16.15
CA ILE A 447 13.47 -15.55 16.80
C ILE A 447 13.57 -14.15 16.21
N PHE A 448 12.45 -13.42 16.17
CA PHE A 448 12.44 -12.07 15.59
C PHE A 448 13.04 -11.01 16.53
N GLY A 449 13.02 -11.26 17.85
CA GLY A 449 13.50 -10.30 18.82
C GLY A 449 13.36 -10.77 20.26
N GLU A 450 13.80 -9.93 21.18
CA GLU A 450 13.60 -10.01 22.62
C GLU A 450 13.35 -8.62 23.19
N GLY A 451 12.72 -8.54 24.34
CA GLY A 451 12.36 -7.31 25.02
C GLY A 451 10.87 -7.23 25.38
N PRO A 452 10.44 -6.17 26.07
CA PRO A 452 9.06 -6.03 26.56
C PRO A 452 8.00 -6.11 25.45
N ILE A 453 8.20 -5.43 24.30
CA ILE A 453 7.26 -5.46 23.16
C ILE A 453 7.32 -6.82 22.45
N ALA A 454 8.53 -7.38 22.25
CA ALA A 454 8.69 -8.67 21.61
C ALA A 454 8.00 -9.81 22.39
N ASN A 455 8.00 -9.72 23.71
CA ASN A 455 7.41 -10.71 24.60
C ASN A 455 5.92 -10.44 24.93
N ALA A 456 5.37 -9.32 24.49
CA ALA A 456 3.97 -8.98 24.73
C ALA A 456 3.05 -9.81 23.83
N ASP A 457 1.89 -10.23 24.36
CA ASP A 457 0.82 -10.87 23.56
C ASP A 457 0.02 -9.81 22.81
N ILE A 458 0.64 -9.26 21.76
CA ILE A 458 0.03 -8.22 20.93
C ILE A 458 -0.73 -8.91 19.81
N LYS A 459 -2.06 -8.83 19.89
CA LYS A 459 -2.94 -9.25 18.78
C LYS A 459 -3.08 -8.11 17.79
N ILE A 460 -2.91 -8.42 16.52
CA ILE A 460 -3.35 -7.53 15.44
C ILE A 460 -4.72 -8.00 14.96
N ASN A 461 -5.61 -7.04 14.67
CA ASN A 461 -6.71 -7.32 13.78
C ASN A 461 -6.17 -7.47 12.35
N ASN A 462 -7.01 -7.83 11.40
CA ASN A 462 -6.57 -8.06 10.01
C ASN A 462 -5.98 -6.81 9.33
N GLN A 463 -6.16 -5.62 9.89
CA GLN A 463 -5.66 -4.35 9.34
C GLN A 463 -4.46 -3.79 10.10
N GLY A 464 -4.12 -4.26 11.29
CA GLY A 464 -2.97 -3.83 12.06
C GLY A 464 -3.25 -2.66 13.01
N PHE A 465 -2.86 -1.43 12.65
CA PHE A 465 -2.95 -0.19 13.44
C PHE A 465 -2.30 -0.28 14.83
N ASN A 466 -1.20 -1.01 14.93
CA ASN A 466 -0.44 -1.16 16.17
C ASN A 466 0.97 -0.51 16.12
N ASP A 467 1.23 0.31 15.11
CA ASP A 467 2.51 1.00 14.86
C ASP A 467 2.91 1.96 15.99
N GLY A 468 1.96 2.53 16.72
CA GLY A 468 2.20 3.49 17.81
C GLY A 468 3.04 2.94 18.98
N GLN A 469 3.09 1.62 19.20
CA GLN A 469 3.88 1.00 20.26
C GLN A 469 5.40 1.25 20.08
N TYR A 470 5.89 1.34 18.86
CA TYR A 470 7.32 1.50 18.56
C TYR A 470 7.86 2.90 18.85
N THR A 471 7.01 3.89 18.99
CA THR A 471 7.43 5.25 19.40
C THR A 471 8.17 5.25 20.74
N ARG A 472 7.80 4.34 21.65
CA ARG A 472 8.36 4.23 23.01
C ARG A 472 9.36 3.08 23.18
N ALA A 473 9.68 2.35 22.10
CA ALA A 473 10.63 1.24 22.18
C ALA A 473 12.01 1.74 22.61
N GLY A 474 12.57 1.14 23.66
CA GLY A 474 13.86 1.46 24.26
C GLY A 474 15.01 0.58 23.74
N SER A 475 16.16 0.72 24.36
CA SER A 475 17.37 -0.08 24.06
C SER A 475 17.30 -1.51 24.57
N ASP A 476 16.32 -1.85 25.37
CA ASP A 476 15.96 -3.19 25.82
C ASP A 476 15.11 -3.99 24.82
N GLU A 477 14.64 -3.33 23.75
CA GLU A 477 14.00 -3.97 22.62
C GLU A 477 15.04 -4.33 21.56
N ILE A 478 15.21 -5.60 21.29
CA ILE A 478 16.15 -6.15 20.32
C ILE A 478 15.40 -6.77 19.15
N ARG A 479 15.92 -6.59 17.94
CA ARG A 479 15.43 -7.30 16.74
C ARG A 479 16.59 -7.99 16.03
N PHE A 480 16.27 -9.14 15.42
CA PHE A 480 17.25 -9.99 14.75
C PHE A 480 16.93 -10.13 13.27
N THR A 481 17.95 -9.98 12.45
CA THR A 481 17.94 -10.36 11.04
C THR A 481 19.22 -11.11 10.71
N GLN A 482 19.22 -11.90 9.62
CA GLN A 482 20.40 -12.66 9.24
C GLN A 482 20.60 -12.72 7.73
N THR A 483 21.85 -12.95 7.36
CA THR A 483 22.26 -13.51 6.06
C THR A 483 22.90 -14.89 6.33
N GLU A 484 23.30 -15.60 5.28
CA GLU A 484 24.06 -16.86 5.45
C GLU A 484 25.31 -16.72 6.33
N ARG A 485 25.93 -15.52 6.33
CA ARG A 485 27.23 -15.28 6.98
C ARG A 485 27.13 -14.52 8.30
N TYR A 486 26.10 -13.71 8.50
CA TYR A 486 26.04 -12.75 9.59
C TYR A 486 24.67 -12.74 10.25
N LEU A 487 24.68 -12.66 11.56
CA LEU A 487 23.56 -12.28 12.40
C LEU A 487 23.68 -10.78 12.70
N TYR A 488 22.59 -10.04 12.51
CA TYR A 488 22.46 -8.63 12.87
C TYR A 488 21.57 -8.48 14.08
N VAL A 489 21.99 -7.61 15.01
CA VAL A 489 21.29 -7.34 16.26
C VAL A 489 21.06 -5.85 16.36
N SER A 490 19.81 -5.43 16.22
CA SER A 490 19.38 -4.04 16.33
C SER A 490 18.78 -3.80 17.72
N ALA A 491 19.41 -2.94 18.53
CA ALA A 491 18.77 -2.40 19.72
C ALA A 491 17.99 -1.14 19.36
N LEU A 492 16.69 -1.08 19.71
CA LEU A 492 15.78 -0.06 19.13
C LEU A 492 15.99 1.36 19.69
N ALA A 493 17.02 1.57 20.49
CA ALA A 493 17.54 2.88 20.90
C ALA A 493 19.01 2.72 21.36
N TRP A 494 19.74 3.84 21.40
CA TRP A 494 21.04 3.86 22.06
C TRP A 494 20.86 3.75 23.57
N PRO A 495 21.57 2.79 24.26
CA PRO A 495 21.48 2.65 25.70
C PRO A 495 22.28 3.75 26.43
N ASP A 496 21.69 4.35 27.46
CA ASP A 496 22.33 5.41 28.26
C ASP A 496 23.61 4.93 28.95
N ASN A 497 23.68 3.64 29.29
CA ASN A 497 24.83 3.00 29.94
C ASN A 497 25.87 2.46 28.93
N HIS A 498 25.75 2.81 27.64
CA HIS A 498 26.61 2.35 26.55
C HIS A 498 26.77 0.83 26.46
N THR A 499 25.75 0.07 26.87
CA THR A 499 25.84 -1.40 26.91
C THR A 499 24.58 -2.03 26.28
N ILE A 500 24.78 -2.90 25.30
CA ILE A 500 23.72 -3.77 24.75
C ILE A 500 23.85 -5.13 25.42
N THR A 501 22.74 -5.66 25.95
CA THR A 501 22.63 -6.99 26.53
C THR A 501 21.68 -7.83 25.71
N VAL A 502 22.13 -9.01 25.25
CA VAL A 502 21.36 -9.89 24.33
C VAL A 502 21.29 -11.28 24.96
N SER A 503 20.16 -11.61 25.57
CA SER A 503 19.97 -12.88 26.30
C SER A 503 19.93 -14.08 25.34
N ALA A 504 19.36 -13.92 24.15
CA ALA A 504 19.33 -14.97 23.14
C ALA A 504 20.71 -15.44 22.66
N LEU A 505 21.77 -14.66 22.93
CA LEU A 505 23.15 -14.98 22.56
C LEU A 505 24.01 -15.40 23.77
N ALA A 506 23.41 -15.81 24.91
CA ALA A 506 24.09 -16.35 26.08
C ALA A 506 24.92 -17.62 25.77
N GLU A 507 25.90 -17.95 26.63
CA GLU A 507 26.59 -19.23 26.55
C GLU A 507 25.58 -20.37 26.80
N GLY A 508 25.57 -21.37 25.89
CA GLY A 508 24.61 -22.47 25.99
C GLY A 508 23.19 -22.14 25.51
N SER A 509 22.97 -20.96 24.92
CA SER A 509 21.66 -20.60 24.35
C SER A 509 21.24 -21.61 23.30
N GLN A 510 19.96 -22.01 23.34
CA GLN A 510 19.35 -22.86 22.31
C GLN A 510 19.23 -22.21 20.92
N TYR A 511 19.30 -20.89 20.88
CA TYR A 511 19.15 -20.11 19.63
C TYR A 511 20.48 -19.92 18.89
N PHE A 512 21.62 -19.90 19.62
CA PHE A 512 22.94 -19.68 19.03
C PHE A 512 24.00 -20.56 19.71
N THR A 513 24.34 -21.66 19.08
CA THR A 513 25.30 -22.65 19.61
C THR A 513 26.75 -22.37 19.19
N GLY A 514 26.96 -21.47 18.21
CA GLY A 514 28.27 -21.12 17.69
C GLY A 514 29.14 -20.32 18.66
N LYS A 515 30.45 -20.22 18.36
CA LYS A 515 31.38 -19.37 19.09
C LYS A 515 31.36 -17.95 18.51
N ILE A 516 31.11 -16.94 19.35
CA ILE A 516 31.26 -15.54 18.96
C ILE A 516 32.73 -15.13 19.13
N SER A 517 33.41 -14.87 18.04
CA SER A 517 34.82 -14.46 18.02
C SER A 517 35.00 -12.96 17.74
N LYS A 518 33.98 -12.31 17.20
CA LYS A 518 34.02 -10.91 16.81
C LYS A 518 32.60 -10.32 16.84
N VAL A 519 32.49 -9.11 17.36
CA VAL A 519 31.29 -8.25 17.27
C VAL A 519 31.73 -6.92 16.67
N GLU A 520 30.97 -6.45 15.70
CA GLU A 520 31.15 -5.14 15.05
C GLU A 520 29.90 -4.30 15.23
N LEU A 521 30.08 -3.02 15.50
CA LEU A 521 29.04 -2.01 15.39
C LEU A 521 29.10 -1.45 13.96
N LEU A 522 28.00 -1.51 13.22
CA LEU A 522 27.95 -0.98 11.85
C LEU A 522 28.27 0.52 11.85
N GLY A 523 29.11 0.94 10.92
CA GLY A 523 29.64 2.32 10.82
C GLY A 523 30.78 2.66 11.77
N TYR A 524 31.15 1.77 12.72
CA TYR A 524 32.25 2.01 13.67
C TYR A 524 33.37 0.96 13.57
N GLY A 525 33.01 -0.32 13.46
CA GLY A 525 33.93 -1.43 13.45
C GLY A 525 33.88 -2.29 14.71
N LYS A 526 35.02 -2.91 15.11
CA LYS A 526 35.05 -3.82 16.26
C LYS A 526 34.73 -3.11 17.56
N VAL A 527 33.93 -3.77 18.40
CA VAL A 527 33.56 -3.31 19.74
C VAL A 527 33.89 -4.38 20.78
N PRO A 528 34.21 -3.99 22.05
CA PRO A 528 34.44 -4.93 23.16
C PRO A 528 33.14 -5.67 23.49
N PHE A 529 33.29 -6.96 23.80
CA PHE A 529 32.16 -7.77 24.26
C PHE A 529 32.64 -8.86 25.26
N ARG A 530 31.70 -9.35 26.04
CA ARG A 530 31.84 -10.58 26.85
C ARG A 530 30.57 -11.42 26.66
N ARG A 531 30.75 -12.73 26.62
CA ARG A 531 29.66 -13.69 26.60
C ARG A 531 29.63 -14.39 27.96
N THR A 532 28.46 -14.48 28.58
CA THR A 532 28.24 -15.12 29.88
C THR A 532 27.13 -16.15 29.74
N THR A 533 26.88 -16.91 30.81
CA THR A 533 25.73 -17.85 30.88
C THR A 533 24.38 -17.17 30.70
N ASP A 534 24.29 -15.86 30.92
CA ASP A 534 23.01 -15.13 30.90
C ASP A 534 22.82 -14.30 29.62
N ALA A 535 23.92 -13.79 29.02
CA ALA A 535 23.82 -12.91 27.85
C ALA A 535 25.16 -12.73 27.10
N LEU A 536 25.06 -12.22 25.87
CA LEU A 536 26.12 -11.46 25.22
C LEU A 536 26.01 -10.00 25.65
N ILE A 537 27.08 -9.44 26.19
CA ILE A 537 27.15 -8.06 26.67
C ILE A 537 28.17 -7.32 25.82
N VAL A 538 27.73 -6.26 25.15
CA VAL A 538 28.55 -5.49 24.19
C VAL A 538 28.67 -4.06 24.68
N THR A 539 29.92 -3.55 24.74
CA THR A 539 30.18 -2.16 25.14
C THR A 539 30.26 -1.29 23.87
N LEU A 540 29.43 -0.26 23.82
CA LEU A 540 29.37 0.72 22.73
C LEU A 540 30.32 1.90 22.99
N PRO A 541 30.64 2.69 21.95
CA PRO A 541 31.36 3.97 22.12
C PRO A 541 30.58 4.95 22.99
N ASP A 542 31.28 5.83 23.71
CA ASP A 542 30.67 6.87 24.55
C ASP A 542 29.81 7.86 23.76
N THR A 543 30.12 8.07 22.48
CA THR A 543 29.35 8.96 21.60
C THR A 543 28.55 8.12 20.59
N PRO A 544 27.21 8.22 20.59
CA PRO A 544 26.37 7.60 19.58
C PRO A 544 26.73 8.06 18.14
N LEU A 545 26.70 7.13 17.18
CA LEU A 545 26.98 7.42 15.77
C LEU A 545 25.83 8.14 15.06
N ASN A 546 24.64 8.05 15.60
CA ASN A 546 23.40 8.64 15.07
C ASN A 546 22.35 8.74 16.19
N ASN A 547 21.25 9.44 15.92
CA ASN A 547 20.16 9.61 16.88
C ASN A 547 19.09 8.51 16.82
N ILE A 548 19.30 7.45 16.02
CA ILE A 548 18.27 6.44 15.74
C ILE A 548 18.51 5.20 16.59
N MET A 549 19.44 4.32 16.19
CA MET A 549 19.75 3.09 16.90
C MET A 549 21.06 2.47 16.45
N PRO A 550 21.75 1.70 17.32
CA PRO A 550 22.91 0.88 16.97
C PRO A 550 22.50 -0.44 16.35
N VAL A 551 23.32 -0.95 15.42
CA VAL A 551 23.18 -2.29 14.86
C VAL A 551 24.50 -3.03 14.95
N LEU A 552 24.48 -4.19 15.62
CA LEU A 552 25.64 -5.08 15.74
C LEU A 552 25.65 -6.10 14.61
N LYS A 553 26.85 -6.44 14.17
CA LYS A 553 27.13 -7.49 13.18
C LYS A 553 27.96 -8.58 13.82
N ILE A 554 27.47 -9.80 13.82
CA ILE A 554 28.09 -10.99 14.42
C ILE A 554 28.27 -12.04 13.32
N LYS A 555 29.45 -12.65 13.23
CA LYS A 555 29.67 -13.69 12.24
C LYS A 555 28.90 -14.95 12.64
N ASN A 556 28.09 -15.44 11.74
CA ASN A 556 27.38 -16.72 11.87
C ASN A 556 28.37 -17.84 11.52
N ASN A 557 28.77 -18.65 12.50
CA ASN A 557 29.75 -19.74 12.31
C ASN A 557 29.04 -21.10 12.40
#